data_2e1733b83dff606e53826aa50765e0f3
#
_entry.id   2e1733b83dff606e53826aa50765e0f3
#
_cell.length_a   1.000
_cell.length_b   1.000
_cell.length_c   1.000
_cell.angle_alpha   90.00
_cell.angle_beta   90.00
_cell.angle_gamma   90.00
#
_symmetry.space_group_name_H-M   'P 1'
#
loop_
_entity.id
_entity.type
_entity.pdbx_description
1 polymer ?
#
loop_
_entity_poly.entity_id
_entity_poly.type
_entity_poly.pdbx_seq_one_letter_code
_entity_poly.pdbx_strand_id
1 'polypeptide(L)'
;GWGLARVNIDREVANVLNLGEKFAGKLDLLIDPACEIRNFGDALKLGKACDEANFFWWEDPFQDNGVSQFAHRKLRQMVKTPLLQTEHIRLLEQHVDFIVADATDYVRCGAHEDGGITGAMKIAHATEGFGLDVELHGPGPVHRHVMSAIRNTNFFELGLVHPNVKSTKAPVYINYNDDLDGIDNDGNVYAPDGPGIGVDLDWDWINAHKIGEEIIAE
;
A
#
# COMPACT_ATOMS: atom_id res chain seq x y z
N GLY A 1 -9.72 0.01 -11.07
CA GLY A 1 -8.95 0.88 -11.95
C GLY A 1 -8.94 2.32 -11.45
N TRP A 2 -7.79 2.90 -11.39
CA TRP A 2 -7.61 4.29 -10.97
C TRP A 2 -8.52 5.23 -11.76
N GLY A 3 -9.25 6.08 -11.05
CA GLY A 3 -10.15 7.05 -11.62
C GLY A 3 -11.54 6.56 -12.02
N LEU A 4 -11.83 5.27 -11.98
CA LEU A 4 -13.18 4.75 -12.31
C LEU A 4 -14.21 5.15 -11.26
N ALA A 5 -13.90 5.02 -9.99
CA ALA A 5 -14.80 5.41 -8.89
C ALA A 5 -15.16 6.90 -8.94
N ARG A 6 -14.23 7.75 -9.38
CA ARG A 6 -14.45 9.18 -9.59
C ARG A 6 -15.39 9.47 -10.74
N VAL A 7 -15.32 8.69 -11.81
CA VAL A 7 -16.06 8.91 -13.04
C VAL A 7 -17.44 8.28 -12.99
N ASN A 8 -17.54 7.04 -12.49
CA ASN A 8 -18.79 6.28 -12.46
C ASN A 8 -18.76 5.20 -11.37
N ILE A 9 -19.32 5.51 -10.23
CA ILE A 9 -19.35 4.60 -9.07
C ILE A 9 -20.14 3.31 -9.36
N ASP A 10 -21.19 3.37 -10.18
CA ASP A 10 -22.00 2.19 -10.50
C ASP A 10 -21.20 1.17 -11.32
N ARG A 11 -20.33 1.66 -12.20
CA ARG A 11 -19.43 0.82 -12.97
C ARG A 11 -18.37 0.17 -12.07
N GLU A 12 -17.86 0.92 -11.09
CA GLU A 12 -16.89 0.39 -10.13
C GLU A 12 -17.52 -0.69 -9.24
N VAL A 13 -18.73 -0.46 -8.75
CA VAL A 13 -19.51 -1.46 -8.03
C VAL A 13 -19.71 -2.73 -8.87
N ALA A 14 -20.08 -2.59 -10.14
CA ALA A 14 -20.24 -3.74 -11.04
C ALA A 14 -18.92 -4.50 -11.25
N ASN A 15 -17.78 -3.80 -11.35
CA ASN A 15 -16.45 -4.41 -11.45
C ASN A 15 -16.11 -5.21 -10.19
N VAL A 16 -16.33 -4.65 -9.01
CA VAL A 16 -16.09 -5.30 -7.71
C VAL A 16 -16.90 -6.59 -7.60
N LEU A 17 -18.19 -6.54 -7.88
CA LEU A 17 -19.08 -7.73 -7.84
C LEU A 17 -18.64 -8.80 -8.85
N ASN A 18 -18.29 -8.41 -10.08
CA ASN A 18 -17.81 -9.33 -11.11
C ASN A 18 -16.46 -9.97 -10.74
N LEU A 19 -15.55 -9.24 -10.06
CA LEU A 19 -14.30 -9.80 -9.54
C LEU A 19 -14.59 -10.82 -8.43
N GLY A 20 -15.48 -10.49 -7.50
CA GLY A 20 -15.91 -11.40 -6.45
C GLY A 20 -16.51 -12.70 -7.02
N GLU A 21 -17.41 -12.61 -7.99
CA GLU A 21 -18.01 -13.78 -8.65
C GLU A 21 -16.93 -14.70 -9.28
N LYS A 22 -15.89 -14.12 -9.88
CA LYS A 22 -14.86 -14.90 -10.58
C LYS A 22 -13.78 -15.46 -9.68
N PHE A 23 -13.39 -14.74 -8.64
CA PHE A 23 -12.13 -14.98 -7.93
C PHE A 23 -12.27 -15.17 -6.41
N ALA A 24 -13.45 -14.90 -5.80
CA ALA A 24 -13.64 -15.14 -4.37
C ALA A 24 -13.32 -16.61 -4.01
N GLY A 25 -12.56 -16.79 -2.95
CA GLY A 25 -12.08 -18.10 -2.51
C GLY A 25 -10.92 -18.70 -3.33
N LYS A 26 -10.44 -17.97 -4.35
CA LYS A 26 -9.24 -18.32 -5.14
C LYS A 26 -8.11 -17.31 -4.94
N LEU A 27 -8.46 -16.07 -4.71
CA LEU A 27 -7.56 -14.96 -4.49
C LEU A 27 -8.08 -14.11 -3.32
N ASP A 28 -7.19 -13.53 -2.55
CA ASP A 28 -7.52 -12.44 -1.66
C ASP A 28 -7.67 -11.16 -2.49
N LEU A 29 -8.90 -10.65 -2.56
CA LEU A 29 -9.23 -9.48 -3.36
C LEU A 29 -9.04 -8.21 -2.54
N LEU A 30 -8.23 -7.31 -3.06
CA LEU A 30 -7.90 -6.03 -2.46
C LEU A 30 -8.35 -4.92 -3.41
N ILE A 31 -8.87 -3.82 -2.88
CA ILE A 31 -9.26 -2.69 -3.71
C ILE A 31 -8.64 -1.40 -3.16
N ASP A 32 -8.08 -0.62 -4.06
CA ASP A 32 -7.60 0.73 -3.84
C ASP A 32 -8.16 1.65 -4.94
N PRO A 33 -9.15 2.49 -4.64
CA PRO A 33 -9.61 3.52 -5.56
C PRO A 33 -8.68 4.75 -5.61
N ALA A 34 -7.54 4.71 -4.93
CA ALA A 34 -6.54 5.76 -4.91
C ALA A 34 -7.12 7.14 -4.55
N CYS A 35 -7.87 7.22 -3.46
CA CYS A 35 -8.50 8.46 -2.96
C CYS A 35 -9.44 9.13 -3.98
N GLU A 36 -10.16 8.39 -4.82
CA GLU A 36 -10.94 8.98 -5.91
C GLU A 36 -12.43 9.20 -5.59
N ILE A 37 -12.95 8.71 -4.46
CA ILE A 37 -14.38 8.81 -4.13
C ILE A 37 -14.68 10.14 -3.46
N ARG A 38 -15.61 10.89 -4.07
CA ARG A 38 -15.88 12.29 -3.69
C ARG A 38 -16.85 12.48 -2.53
N ASN A 39 -17.67 11.49 -2.25
CA ASN A 39 -18.71 11.62 -1.22
C ASN A 39 -18.94 10.32 -0.45
N PHE A 40 -19.48 10.46 0.74
CA PHE A 40 -19.69 9.35 1.66
C PHE A 40 -20.70 8.30 1.12
N GLY A 41 -21.72 8.75 0.39
CA GLY A 41 -22.73 7.86 -0.17
C GLY A 41 -22.16 6.89 -1.19
N ASP A 42 -21.30 7.39 -2.09
CA ASP A 42 -20.61 6.56 -3.08
C ASP A 42 -19.59 5.61 -2.41
N ALA A 43 -18.85 6.09 -1.38
CA ALA A 43 -17.98 5.25 -0.61
C ALA A 43 -18.75 4.11 0.07
N LEU A 44 -19.86 4.42 0.74
CA LEU A 44 -20.70 3.39 1.35
C LEU A 44 -21.24 2.39 0.33
N LYS A 45 -21.63 2.86 -0.85
CA LYS A 45 -22.14 2.00 -1.93
C LYS A 45 -21.08 1.01 -2.42
N LEU A 46 -19.85 1.49 -2.64
CA LEU A 46 -18.74 0.64 -3.04
C LEU A 46 -18.33 -0.33 -1.92
N GLY A 47 -18.27 0.14 -0.67
CA GLY A 47 -17.95 -0.70 0.48
C GLY A 47 -18.96 -1.84 0.68
N LYS A 48 -20.27 -1.59 0.42
CA LYS A 48 -21.27 -2.65 0.45
C LYS A 48 -21.07 -3.68 -0.67
N ALA A 49 -20.60 -3.27 -1.84
CA ALA A 49 -20.24 -4.20 -2.90
C ALA A 49 -18.98 -5.02 -2.53
N CYS A 50 -18.00 -4.41 -1.84
CA CYS A 50 -16.85 -5.13 -1.30
C CYS A 50 -17.26 -6.16 -0.24
N ASP A 51 -18.21 -5.82 0.63
CA ASP A 51 -18.80 -6.74 1.61
C ASP A 51 -19.42 -7.98 0.93
N GLU A 52 -20.20 -7.76 -0.13
CA GLU A 52 -20.86 -8.82 -0.90
C GLU A 52 -19.86 -9.69 -1.67
N ALA A 53 -18.85 -9.07 -2.24
CA ALA A 53 -17.81 -9.72 -3.03
C ALA A 53 -16.69 -10.34 -2.18
N ASN A 54 -16.76 -10.22 -0.85
CA ASN A 54 -15.80 -10.75 0.13
C ASN A 54 -14.37 -10.29 -0.14
N PHE A 55 -14.17 -8.98 -0.28
CA PHE A 55 -12.85 -8.38 -0.37
C PHE A 55 -12.11 -8.48 0.96
N PHE A 56 -10.79 -8.69 0.90
CA PHE A 56 -9.93 -8.81 2.06
C PHE A 56 -9.74 -7.46 2.76
N TRP A 57 -9.44 -6.41 2.00
CA TRP A 57 -9.48 -5.02 2.48
C TRP A 57 -9.89 -4.04 1.39
N TRP A 58 -10.17 -2.82 1.85
CA TRP A 58 -10.44 -1.65 1.03
C TRP A 58 -9.56 -0.49 1.48
N GLU A 59 -8.69 -0.02 0.59
CA GLU A 59 -7.71 1.02 0.81
C GLU A 59 -8.22 2.37 0.30
N ASP A 60 -7.86 3.45 0.99
CA ASP A 60 -7.98 4.87 0.64
C ASP A 60 -9.23 5.29 -0.17
N PRO A 61 -10.44 5.15 0.39
CA PRO A 61 -11.67 5.42 -0.33
C PRO A 61 -11.88 6.88 -0.74
N PHE A 62 -11.54 7.84 0.13
CA PHE A 62 -11.99 9.21 -0.01
C PHE A 62 -11.00 10.15 -0.70
N GLN A 63 -11.54 11.15 -1.45
CA GLN A 63 -10.77 12.19 -2.13
C GLN A 63 -10.13 13.23 -1.17
N ASP A 64 -10.11 12.99 0.11
CA ASP A 64 -9.42 13.79 1.11
C ASP A 64 -7.96 13.37 1.33
N ASN A 65 -7.42 12.52 0.45
CA ASN A 65 -6.13 11.85 0.59
C ASN A 65 -6.01 11.00 1.88
N GLY A 66 -7.09 10.33 2.28
CA GLY A 66 -7.05 9.38 3.39
C GLY A 66 -6.87 10.01 4.78
N VAL A 67 -7.03 11.32 4.95
CA VAL A 67 -6.69 12.01 6.21
C VAL A 67 -7.86 12.20 7.18
N SER A 68 -9.12 12.05 6.73
CA SER A 68 -10.29 12.28 7.57
C SER A 68 -10.56 11.10 8.52
N GLN A 69 -10.01 11.13 9.71
CA GLN A 69 -10.27 10.10 10.74
C GLN A 69 -11.77 9.89 11.00
N PHE A 70 -12.56 10.96 11.05
CA PHE A 70 -13.99 10.85 11.28
C PHE A 70 -14.72 10.13 10.16
N ALA A 71 -14.43 10.44 8.90
CA ALA A 71 -15.09 9.83 7.75
C ALA A 71 -14.76 8.32 7.66
N HIS A 72 -13.49 7.96 7.84
CA HIS A 72 -13.05 6.56 7.83
C HIS A 72 -13.64 5.75 8.99
N ARG A 73 -13.59 6.28 10.22
CA ARG A 73 -14.27 5.64 11.36
C ARG A 73 -15.76 5.41 11.09
N LYS A 74 -16.45 6.42 10.54
CA LYS A 74 -17.89 6.29 10.22
C LYS A 74 -18.12 5.23 9.13
N LEU A 75 -17.30 5.18 8.10
CA LEU A 75 -17.39 4.19 7.04
C LEU A 75 -17.14 2.78 7.59
N ARG A 76 -16.08 2.60 8.38
CA ARG A 76 -15.69 1.36 9.02
C ARG A 76 -16.82 0.75 9.87
N GLN A 77 -17.62 1.59 10.54
CA GLN A 77 -18.80 1.14 11.32
C GLN A 77 -19.97 0.66 10.45
N MET A 78 -19.95 0.96 9.15
CA MET A 78 -21.08 0.69 8.23
C MET A 78 -20.75 -0.39 7.20
N VAL A 79 -19.48 -0.77 7.02
CA VAL A 79 -19.04 -1.84 6.14
C VAL A 79 -18.42 -2.99 6.94
N LYS A 80 -18.30 -4.17 6.33
CA LYS A 80 -17.67 -5.35 6.95
C LYS A 80 -16.23 -5.53 6.44
N THR A 81 -15.99 -5.12 5.20
CA THR A 81 -14.67 -5.17 4.58
C THR A 81 -13.72 -4.27 5.36
N PRO A 82 -12.62 -4.80 5.90
CA PRO A 82 -11.65 -4.02 6.64
C PRO A 82 -11.09 -2.86 5.82
N LEU A 83 -10.77 -1.75 6.49
CA LEU A 83 -10.13 -0.60 5.86
C LEU A 83 -8.61 -0.64 6.09
N LEU A 84 -7.85 -0.45 5.02
CA LEU A 84 -6.42 -0.16 5.04
C LEU A 84 -6.22 1.34 4.79
N GLN A 85 -5.63 2.05 5.77
CA GLN A 85 -5.48 3.51 5.72
C GLN A 85 -4.09 3.94 6.15
N THR A 86 -3.82 5.21 6.02
CA THR A 86 -2.63 5.92 6.49
C THR A 86 -1.48 6.06 5.48
N GLU A 87 -1.68 5.68 4.21
CA GLU A 87 -0.67 5.92 3.16
C GLU A 87 -0.29 7.40 3.04
N HIS A 88 -1.26 8.29 3.16
CA HIS A 88 -1.09 9.73 2.87
C HIS A 88 -0.82 10.61 4.09
N ILE A 89 -0.74 10.03 5.29
CA ILE A 89 -0.25 10.70 6.49
C ILE A 89 1.23 10.38 6.72
N ARG A 90 1.88 11.01 7.67
CA ARG A 90 3.34 10.89 7.83
C ARG A 90 3.72 10.69 9.28
N LEU A 91 4.77 9.89 9.48
CA LEU A 91 5.44 9.66 10.75
C LEU A 91 4.58 8.99 11.83
N LEU A 92 5.20 8.60 12.90
CA LEU A 92 4.63 7.76 13.95
C LEU A 92 3.38 8.37 14.59
N GLU A 93 3.42 9.65 14.91
CA GLU A 93 2.37 10.31 15.71
C GLU A 93 1.03 10.31 15.00
N GLN A 94 1.02 10.62 13.70
CA GLN A 94 -0.22 10.66 12.90
C GLN A 94 -0.81 9.26 12.70
N HIS A 95 0.03 8.24 12.51
CA HIS A 95 -0.42 6.85 12.42
C HIS A 95 -1.08 6.41 13.73
N VAL A 96 -0.46 6.70 14.87
CA VAL A 96 -1.03 6.39 16.19
C VAL A 96 -2.34 7.14 16.41
N ASP A 97 -2.42 8.43 16.04
CA ASP A 97 -3.67 9.19 16.15
C ASP A 97 -4.80 8.56 15.32
N PHE A 98 -4.48 8.03 14.13
CA PHE A 98 -5.46 7.36 13.27
C PHE A 98 -5.96 6.03 13.89
N ILE A 99 -5.06 5.26 14.48
CA ILE A 99 -5.41 4.04 15.21
C ILE A 99 -6.29 4.36 16.42
N VAL A 100 -5.89 5.32 17.25
CA VAL A 100 -6.62 5.74 18.46
C VAL A 100 -8.00 6.30 18.12
N ALA A 101 -8.13 6.94 16.97
CA ALA A 101 -9.42 7.42 16.46
C ALA A 101 -10.34 6.30 15.97
N ASP A 102 -9.92 5.03 16.00
CA ASP A 102 -10.67 3.88 15.47
C ASP A 102 -11.02 4.01 13.98
N ALA A 103 -10.09 4.58 13.20
CA ALA A 103 -10.33 4.99 11.82
C ALA A 103 -9.75 4.01 10.78
N THR A 104 -9.07 2.95 11.21
CA THR A 104 -8.47 1.95 10.32
C THR A 104 -8.51 0.55 10.94
N ASP A 105 -8.44 -0.50 10.11
CA ASP A 105 -8.27 -1.90 10.52
C ASP A 105 -6.85 -2.38 10.26
N TYR A 106 -6.24 -1.92 9.16
CA TYR A 106 -4.85 -2.14 8.79
C TYR A 106 -4.16 -0.80 8.63
N VAL A 107 -2.88 -0.74 8.95
CA VAL A 107 -2.07 0.48 8.85
C VAL A 107 -1.19 0.40 7.62
N ARG A 108 -1.23 1.42 6.76
CA ARG A 108 -0.32 1.58 5.64
C ARG A 108 0.85 2.46 6.05
N CYS A 109 2.08 2.07 5.77
CA CYS A 109 3.24 2.93 5.94
C CYS A 109 4.31 2.62 4.89
N GLY A 110 5.32 3.48 4.77
CA GLY A 110 6.40 3.26 3.84
C GLY A 110 7.71 3.87 4.31
N ALA A 111 8.81 3.16 4.11
CA ALA A 111 10.13 3.71 4.45
C ALA A 111 10.47 4.97 3.65
N HIS A 112 9.86 5.16 2.49
CA HIS A 112 10.07 6.34 1.64
C HIS A 112 9.46 7.62 2.22
N GLU A 113 8.39 7.48 3.03
CA GLU A 113 7.54 8.58 3.47
C GLU A 113 7.61 8.80 4.99
N ASP A 114 7.97 7.78 5.75
CA ASP A 114 7.82 7.76 7.20
C ASP A 114 9.14 7.78 7.98
N GLY A 115 10.17 8.39 7.40
CA GLY A 115 11.45 8.56 8.09
C GLY A 115 12.37 7.34 7.98
N GLY A 116 12.36 6.68 6.82
CA GLY A 116 13.23 5.55 6.51
C GLY A 116 12.84 4.27 7.22
N ILE A 117 13.76 3.31 7.26
CA ILE A 117 13.60 2.04 7.97
C ILE A 117 13.23 2.27 9.45
N THR A 118 13.89 3.25 10.08
CA THR A 118 13.66 3.55 11.51
C THR A 118 12.22 3.99 11.76
N GLY A 119 11.66 4.84 10.91
CA GLY A 119 10.29 5.31 11.04
C GLY A 119 9.29 4.19 10.77
N ALA A 120 9.44 3.46 9.67
CA ALA A 120 8.58 2.32 9.34
C ALA A 120 8.57 1.26 10.45
N MET A 121 9.72 0.92 11.02
CA MET A 121 9.80 -0.02 12.15
C MET A 121 9.10 0.50 13.41
N LYS A 122 9.17 1.81 13.71
CA LYS A 122 8.45 2.40 14.85
C LYS A 122 6.94 2.30 14.66
N ILE A 123 6.46 2.59 13.44
CA ILE A 123 5.03 2.48 13.09
C ILE A 123 4.59 1.01 13.19
N ALA A 124 5.36 0.08 12.63
CA ALA A 124 5.04 -1.34 12.67
C ALA A 124 4.91 -1.87 14.12
N HIS A 125 5.86 -1.53 15.00
CA HIS A 125 5.82 -1.95 16.41
C HIS A 125 4.70 -1.25 17.19
N ALA A 126 4.41 0.03 16.90
CA ALA A 126 3.26 0.69 17.50
C ALA A 126 1.96 0.01 17.08
N THR A 127 1.79 -0.27 15.80
CA THR A 127 0.62 -0.98 15.23
C THR A 127 0.47 -2.36 15.87
N GLU A 128 1.57 -3.12 16.01
CA GLU A 128 1.61 -4.40 16.73
C GLU A 128 1.13 -4.28 18.17
N GLY A 129 1.52 -3.20 18.86
CA GLY A 129 1.11 -2.93 20.25
C GLY A 129 -0.40 -2.71 20.40
N PHE A 130 -1.09 -2.27 19.35
CA PHE A 130 -2.55 -2.17 19.28
C PHE A 130 -3.23 -3.44 18.76
N GLY A 131 -2.45 -4.47 18.39
CA GLY A 131 -2.97 -5.72 17.83
C GLY A 131 -3.42 -5.63 16.39
N LEU A 132 -2.90 -4.67 15.63
CA LEU A 132 -3.20 -4.46 14.22
C LEU A 132 -2.01 -4.86 13.34
N ASP A 133 -2.30 -5.13 12.06
CA ASP A 133 -1.28 -5.38 11.05
C ASP A 133 -0.91 -4.09 10.30
N VAL A 134 0.32 -4.08 9.79
CA VAL A 134 0.88 -3.01 8.99
C VAL A 134 1.27 -3.53 7.61
N GLU A 135 0.90 -2.81 6.56
CA GLU A 135 1.24 -3.14 5.18
C GLU A 135 2.15 -2.06 4.59
N LEU A 136 3.26 -2.48 3.99
CA LEU A 136 4.24 -1.54 3.42
C LEU A 136 3.79 -1.10 2.03
N HIS A 137 3.75 0.23 1.79
CA HIS A 137 3.36 0.81 0.51
C HIS A 137 4.50 0.75 -0.51
N GLY A 138 4.25 0.05 -1.60
CA GLY A 138 5.14 -0.04 -2.74
C GLY A 138 6.27 -1.06 -2.60
N PRO A 139 6.90 -1.37 -3.73
CA PRO A 139 8.00 -2.33 -3.79
C PRO A 139 9.33 -1.74 -3.31
N GLY A 140 10.34 -2.58 -3.27
CA GLY A 140 11.72 -2.18 -3.02
C GLY A 140 12.43 -3.04 -2.00
N PRO A 141 13.77 -3.09 -2.07
CA PRO A 141 14.57 -3.94 -1.20
C PRO A 141 14.44 -3.57 0.27
N VAL A 142 14.29 -2.29 0.57
CA VAL A 142 14.09 -1.79 1.94
C VAL A 142 12.82 -2.36 2.57
N HIS A 143 11.71 -2.39 1.83
CA HIS A 143 10.45 -2.93 2.33
C HIS A 143 10.52 -4.44 2.55
N ARG A 144 11.23 -5.19 1.69
CA ARG A 144 11.46 -6.63 1.92
C ARG A 144 12.22 -6.87 3.24
N HIS A 145 13.21 -6.03 3.58
CA HIS A 145 13.91 -6.12 4.87
C HIS A 145 13.00 -5.78 6.06
N VAL A 146 12.24 -4.69 5.97
CA VAL A 146 11.30 -4.31 7.04
C VAL A 146 10.28 -5.42 7.28
N MET A 147 9.65 -5.92 6.23
CA MET A 147 8.64 -6.99 6.33
C MET A 147 9.23 -8.30 6.88
N SER A 148 10.48 -8.63 6.53
CA SER A 148 11.17 -9.80 7.09
C SER A 148 11.48 -9.67 8.59
N ALA A 149 11.47 -8.45 9.13
CA ALA A 149 11.82 -8.15 10.52
C ALA A 149 10.62 -7.95 11.44
N ILE A 150 9.39 -7.91 10.91
CA ILE A 150 8.14 -7.74 11.65
C ILE A 150 7.25 -8.97 11.49
N ARG A 151 6.32 -9.18 12.42
CA ARG A 151 5.40 -10.33 12.39
C ARG A 151 3.96 -9.97 12.00
N ASN A 152 3.63 -8.68 11.99
CA ASN A 152 2.29 -8.16 11.78
C ASN A 152 2.16 -7.54 10.38
N THR A 153 2.42 -8.34 9.34
CA THR A 153 2.28 -7.93 7.94
C THR A 153 1.85 -9.13 7.09
N ASN A 154 1.16 -8.91 5.98
CA ASN A 154 0.56 -9.98 5.18
C ASN A 154 1.13 -10.06 3.77
N PHE A 155 1.15 -8.95 3.01
CA PHE A 155 1.45 -8.99 1.58
C PHE A 155 2.57 -8.02 1.21
N PHE A 156 3.55 -8.53 0.43
CA PHE A 156 4.53 -7.66 -0.20
C PHE A 156 3.95 -7.11 -1.50
N GLU A 157 3.96 -5.79 -1.65
CA GLU A 157 3.46 -5.12 -2.85
C GLU A 157 4.53 -5.07 -3.93
N LEU A 158 4.30 -5.76 -5.06
CA LEU A 158 5.20 -5.71 -6.22
C LEU A 158 5.02 -4.43 -7.06
N GLY A 159 3.88 -3.75 -6.93
CA GLY A 159 3.56 -2.57 -7.71
C GLY A 159 3.42 -2.88 -9.20
N LEU A 160 2.89 -4.05 -9.55
CA LEU A 160 2.65 -4.45 -10.92
C LEU A 160 1.48 -3.66 -11.51
N VAL A 161 1.69 -3.13 -12.71
CA VAL A 161 0.69 -2.38 -13.46
C VAL A 161 0.38 -3.05 -14.80
N HIS A 162 -0.71 -2.65 -15.44
CA HIS A 162 -1.10 -3.21 -16.74
C HIS A 162 0.05 -3.10 -17.77
N PRO A 163 0.30 -4.14 -18.59
CA PRO A 163 1.43 -4.16 -19.54
C PRO A 163 1.50 -2.98 -20.52
N ASN A 164 0.39 -2.32 -20.78
CA ASN A 164 0.35 -1.12 -21.63
C ASN A 164 0.77 0.17 -20.90
N VAL A 165 0.96 0.11 -19.58
CA VAL A 165 1.49 1.22 -18.79
C VAL A 165 3.00 1.08 -18.76
N LYS A 166 3.71 2.09 -19.26
CA LYS A 166 5.16 2.09 -19.15
C LYS A 166 5.57 2.16 -17.69
N SER A 167 6.45 1.26 -17.28
CA SER A 167 7.02 1.31 -15.94
C SER A 167 7.69 2.66 -15.72
N THR A 168 7.38 3.27 -14.59
CA THR A 168 8.03 4.50 -14.16
C THR A 168 9.20 4.23 -13.21
N LYS A 169 9.46 2.96 -12.88
CA LYS A 169 10.57 2.57 -12.00
C LYS A 169 11.90 2.83 -12.71
N ALA A 170 12.74 3.64 -12.10
CA ALA A 170 14.10 3.83 -12.57
C ALA A 170 14.90 2.53 -12.36
N PRO A 171 15.67 2.06 -13.35
CA PRO A 171 16.46 0.84 -13.24
C PRO A 171 17.76 1.11 -12.44
N VAL A 172 17.61 1.51 -11.18
CA VAL A 172 18.74 1.91 -10.33
C VAL A 172 19.49 0.74 -9.67
N TYR A 173 18.94 -0.47 -9.78
CA TYR A 173 19.55 -1.68 -9.23
C TYR A 173 20.02 -2.62 -10.33
N ILE A 174 21.21 -3.23 -10.15
CA ILE A 174 21.78 -4.19 -11.10
C ILE A 174 21.27 -5.61 -10.79
N ASN A 175 21.19 -5.98 -9.52
CA ASN A 175 20.95 -7.34 -9.05
C ASN A 175 19.60 -7.50 -8.32
N TYR A 176 18.64 -6.63 -8.58
CA TYR A 176 17.35 -6.64 -7.89
C TYR A 176 16.22 -6.21 -8.81
N ASN A 177 15.09 -6.91 -8.73
CA ASN A 177 13.84 -6.50 -9.36
C ASN A 177 12.63 -6.85 -8.50
N ASP A 178 11.50 -6.21 -8.79
CA ASP A 178 10.18 -6.47 -8.22
C ASP A 178 9.19 -6.89 -9.33
N ASP A 179 9.64 -7.65 -10.30
CA ASP A 179 8.83 -8.23 -11.36
C ASP A 179 8.35 -9.65 -10.96
N LEU A 180 7.51 -10.24 -11.79
CA LEU A 180 6.92 -11.57 -11.52
C LEU A 180 7.95 -12.69 -11.36
N ASP A 181 9.10 -12.57 -12.03
CA ASP A 181 10.19 -13.53 -11.92
C ASP A 181 10.99 -13.42 -10.59
N GLY A 182 10.75 -12.36 -9.81
CA GLY A 182 11.25 -12.22 -8.45
C GLY A 182 10.46 -13.02 -7.41
N ILE A 183 9.37 -13.72 -7.81
CA ILE A 183 8.52 -14.53 -6.94
C ILE A 183 8.92 -16.00 -7.12
N ASP A 184 9.10 -16.73 -6.03
CA ASP A 184 9.35 -18.17 -6.09
C ASP A 184 8.08 -18.99 -6.38
N ASN A 185 8.23 -20.32 -6.51
CA ASN A 185 7.09 -21.20 -6.82
C ASN A 185 6.05 -21.31 -5.69
N ASP A 186 6.41 -20.88 -4.48
CA ASP A 186 5.53 -20.88 -3.30
C ASP A 186 4.88 -19.52 -3.08
N GLY A 187 5.16 -18.54 -3.96
CA GLY A 187 4.60 -17.20 -3.89
C GLY A 187 5.37 -16.23 -2.99
N ASN A 188 6.60 -16.55 -2.61
CA ASN A 188 7.40 -15.72 -1.72
C ASN A 188 8.37 -14.80 -2.49
N VAL A 189 8.67 -13.68 -1.88
CA VAL A 189 9.79 -12.79 -2.22
C VAL A 189 10.76 -12.74 -1.04
N TYR A 190 12.06 -12.59 -1.30
CA TYR A 190 13.08 -12.59 -0.26
C TYR A 190 13.77 -11.24 -0.15
N ALA A 191 14.13 -10.86 1.07
CA ALA A 191 15.04 -9.73 1.27
C ALA A 191 16.39 -10.06 0.62
N PRO A 192 17.02 -9.11 -0.11
CA PRO A 192 18.32 -9.33 -0.69
C PRO A 192 19.39 -9.63 0.38
N ASP A 193 20.32 -10.53 0.08
CA ASP A 193 21.39 -10.91 0.98
C ASP A 193 22.69 -10.18 0.57
N GLY A 194 23.31 -9.47 1.50
CA GLY A 194 24.53 -8.72 1.25
C GLY A 194 24.71 -7.50 2.16
N PRO A 195 25.81 -6.74 2.01
CA PRO A 195 26.05 -5.53 2.79
C PRO A 195 24.97 -4.45 2.55
N GLY A 196 24.62 -3.71 3.59
CA GLY A 196 23.60 -2.67 3.53
C GLY A 196 22.22 -3.25 3.28
N ILE A 197 21.54 -2.82 2.22
CA ILE A 197 20.24 -3.35 1.78
C ILE A 197 20.36 -4.48 0.77
N GLY A 198 21.59 -5.02 0.58
CA GLY A 198 21.84 -6.21 -0.24
C GLY A 198 21.71 -6.02 -1.75
N VAL A 199 21.74 -4.79 -2.25
CA VAL A 199 21.61 -4.48 -3.68
C VAL A 199 22.77 -3.66 -4.21
N ASP A 200 23.11 -3.87 -5.47
CA ASP A 200 24.10 -3.11 -6.21
C ASP A 200 23.43 -1.99 -7.01
N LEU A 201 23.97 -0.78 -6.88
CA LEU A 201 23.44 0.39 -7.59
C LEU A 201 24.10 0.55 -8.97
N ASP A 202 23.32 0.84 -9.99
CA ASP A 202 23.81 1.24 -11.31
C ASP A 202 24.26 2.71 -11.28
N TRP A 203 25.50 2.92 -10.85
CA TRP A 203 26.07 4.26 -10.74
C TRP A 203 26.25 4.95 -12.10
N ASP A 204 26.44 4.21 -13.17
CA ASP A 204 26.55 4.78 -14.52
C ASP A 204 25.21 5.36 -14.93
N TRP A 205 24.12 4.60 -14.73
CA TRP A 205 22.77 5.07 -14.99
C TRP A 205 22.40 6.27 -14.09
N ILE A 206 22.67 6.19 -12.79
CA ILE A 206 22.38 7.24 -11.81
C ILE A 206 23.10 8.53 -12.20
N ASN A 207 24.40 8.47 -12.52
CA ASN A 207 25.20 9.64 -12.88
C ASN A 207 24.73 10.26 -14.20
N ALA A 208 24.30 9.45 -15.19
CA ALA A 208 23.78 9.93 -16.46
C ALA A 208 22.42 10.66 -16.33
N HIS A 209 21.67 10.42 -15.24
CA HIS A 209 20.33 10.97 -15.00
C HIS A 209 20.26 11.99 -13.87
N LYS A 210 21.38 12.45 -13.36
CA LYS A 210 21.43 13.55 -12.38
C LYS A 210 20.81 14.83 -12.98
N ILE A 211 19.93 15.45 -12.19
CA ILE A 211 19.28 16.73 -12.54
C ILE A 211 19.84 17.92 -11.77
N GLY A 212 20.85 17.71 -10.96
CA GLY A 212 21.56 18.74 -10.18
C GLY A 212 22.64 18.13 -9.29
N GLU A 213 23.37 18.99 -8.61
CA GLU A 213 24.30 18.59 -7.54
C GLU A 213 23.73 19.00 -6.20
N GLU A 214 23.61 18.06 -5.28
CA GLU A 214 23.31 18.35 -3.88
C GLU A 214 24.62 18.56 -3.13
N ILE A 215 24.82 19.74 -2.56
CA ILE A 215 25.96 20.02 -1.69
C ILE A 215 25.55 19.64 -0.27
N ILE A 216 26.01 18.50 0.19
CA ILE A 216 25.89 18.12 1.60
C ILE A 216 26.98 18.90 2.34
N ALA A 217 26.57 19.87 3.18
CA ALA A 217 27.51 20.55 4.06
C ALA A 217 28.06 19.54 5.08
N GLU A 218 29.40 19.53 5.24
CA GLU A 218 30.12 18.73 6.25
C GLU A 218 29.74 19.17 7.67
#